data_8c57493e901bb1f74772419cb74a1822
#
_entry.id   8c57493e901bb1f74772419cb74a1822
#
_cell.length_a   1.000
_cell.length_b   1.000
_cell.length_c   1.000
_cell.angle_alpha   90.00
_cell.angle_beta   90.00
_cell.angle_gamma   90.00
#
_symmetry.space_group_name_H-M   'P 1'
#
loop_
_entity.id
_entity.type
_entity.pdbx_description
1 polymer ?
#
loop_
_entity_poly.entity_id
_entity_poly.type
_entity_poly.pdbx_seq_one_letter_code
_entity_poly.pdbx_strand_id
1 'polypeptide(L)'
;MSELPNGVFVGSLLELSELSIMKRVREFASNSDCGDLFWSINGIGAPDLTVVYVPAGCKVENPVCLRYISVEGRDEGSNELPVSNPRVLVLVERGGEIGIIEEFLGKDGQNRYWANSVLEVMVGEGGKVRHSYIQRQSLNAAHIKWTSVTQVSSVCWLFFFSCSFLNY
;
A
#
# COMPACT_ATOMS: atom_id res chain seq x y z
N MET A 1 3.06 -0.11 20.89
CA MET A 1 3.04 -0.79 19.59
C MET A 1 2.77 -2.25 19.90
N SER A 2 1.72 -2.84 19.33
CA SER A 2 1.52 -4.29 19.40
C SER A 2 2.65 -4.97 18.63
N GLU A 3 3.32 -5.93 19.23
CA GLU A 3 4.34 -6.72 18.55
C GLU A 3 3.68 -7.52 17.42
N LEU A 4 4.33 -7.55 16.26
CA LEU A 4 3.91 -8.39 15.16
C LEU A 4 4.20 -9.87 15.49
N PRO A 5 3.34 -10.81 15.05
CA PRO A 5 3.62 -12.22 15.21
C PRO A 5 4.94 -12.63 14.53
N ASN A 6 5.57 -13.71 15.04
CA ASN A 6 6.81 -14.21 14.48
C ASN A 6 6.69 -14.51 12.98
N GLY A 7 7.68 -14.08 12.21
CA GLY A 7 7.75 -14.28 10.77
C GLY A 7 6.91 -13.29 9.95
N VAL A 8 6.13 -12.43 10.59
CA VAL A 8 5.47 -11.31 9.90
C VAL A 8 6.48 -10.19 9.68
N PHE A 9 6.54 -9.68 8.45
CA PHE A 9 7.40 -8.55 8.11
C PHE A 9 6.55 -7.37 7.61
N VAL A 10 6.86 -6.18 8.09
CA VAL A 10 6.30 -4.91 7.60
C VAL A 10 7.44 -3.89 7.56
N GLY A 11 7.83 -3.47 6.38
CA GLY A 11 8.94 -2.53 6.23
C GLY A 11 9.34 -2.29 4.78
N SER A 12 10.44 -1.58 4.60
CA SER A 12 11.06 -1.33 3.31
C SER A 12 11.66 -2.61 2.71
N LEU A 13 11.55 -2.77 1.40
CA LEU A 13 12.26 -3.84 0.69
C LEU A 13 13.78 -3.77 0.93
N LEU A 14 14.32 -2.57 1.12
CA LEU A 14 15.75 -2.37 1.39
C LEU A 14 16.19 -2.88 2.76
N GLU A 15 15.26 -2.98 3.71
CA GLU A 15 15.50 -3.48 5.07
C GLU A 15 15.29 -5.00 5.16
N LEU A 16 14.74 -5.61 4.12
CA LEU A 16 14.42 -7.02 4.09
C LEU A 16 15.68 -7.86 3.95
N SER A 17 16.07 -8.55 5.02
CA SER A 17 17.24 -9.45 5.07
C SER A 17 16.88 -10.94 4.93
N GLU A 18 15.61 -11.30 5.06
CA GLU A 18 15.17 -12.69 5.01
C GLU A 18 15.04 -13.20 3.57
N LEU A 19 15.93 -14.12 3.18
CA LEU A 19 16.03 -14.65 1.83
C LEU A 19 14.76 -15.34 1.33
N SER A 20 14.02 -15.98 2.22
CA SER A 20 12.75 -16.65 1.88
C SER A 20 11.70 -15.65 1.41
N ILE A 21 11.54 -14.53 2.11
CA ILE A 21 10.61 -13.46 1.75
C ILE A 21 11.08 -12.76 0.46
N MET A 22 12.38 -12.48 0.33
CA MET A 22 12.94 -11.90 -0.89
C MET A 22 12.66 -12.76 -2.13
N LYS A 23 12.74 -14.09 -1.99
CA LYS A 23 12.40 -15.01 -3.08
C LYS A 23 10.94 -14.87 -3.47
N ARG A 24 10.03 -14.83 -2.52
CA ARG A 24 8.57 -14.65 -2.77
C ARG A 24 8.27 -13.32 -3.45
N VAL A 25 8.91 -12.23 -3.01
CA VAL A 25 8.78 -10.91 -3.64
C VAL A 25 9.21 -10.97 -5.11
N ARG A 26 10.34 -11.62 -5.42
CA ARG A 26 10.83 -11.78 -6.79
C ARG A 26 9.90 -12.62 -7.66
N GLU A 27 9.40 -13.74 -7.14
CA GLU A 27 8.45 -14.61 -7.84
C GLU A 27 7.19 -13.84 -8.22
N PHE A 28 6.66 -13.01 -7.29
CA PHE A 28 5.50 -12.18 -7.58
C PHE A 28 5.82 -11.11 -8.64
N ALA A 29 6.90 -10.37 -8.47
CA ALA A 29 7.29 -9.31 -9.39
C ALA A 29 7.53 -9.81 -10.83
N SER A 30 7.97 -11.06 -10.99
CA SER A 30 8.18 -11.69 -12.30
C SER A 30 6.88 -12.09 -13.01
N ASN A 31 5.78 -12.20 -12.26
CA ASN A 31 4.48 -12.65 -12.76
C ASN A 31 3.41 -11.55 -12.77
N SER A 32 3.73 -10.35 -12.28
CA SER A 32 2.79 -9.24 -12.30
C SER A 32 2.67 -8.65 -13.70
N ASP A 33 1.45 -8.69 -14.24
CA ASP A 33 1.12 -8.01 -15.48
C ASP A 33 1.18 -6.49 -15.27
N CYS A 34 1.60 -5.78 -16.32
CA CYS A 34 1.63 -4.33 -16.32
C CYS A 34 0.22 -3.77 -16.17
N GLY A 35 0.05 -2.83 -15.24
CA GLY A 35 -1.13 -2.00 -15.15
C GLY A 35 -1.18 -0.93 -16.26
N ASP A 36 -1.95 0.11 -16.03
CA ASP A 36 -2.05 1.25 -16.93
C ASP A 36 -0.82 2.19 -16.86
N LEU A 37 -0.94 3.33 -17.53
CA LEU A 37 0.08 4.39 -17.52
C LEU A 37 0.45 4.85 -16.10
N PHE A 38 -0.52 5.01 -15.22
CA PHE A 38 -0.28 5.49 -13.85
C PHE A 38 0.43 4.46 -12.99
N TRP A 39 0.14 3.18 -13.20
CA TRP A 39 0.88 2.09 -12.57
C TRP A 39 2.36 2.10 -13.02
N SER A 40 2.61 2.33 -14.31
CA SER A 40 3.96 2.42 -14.86
C SER A 40 4.72 3.63 -14.33
N ILE A 41 4.07 4.79 -14.26
CA ILE A 41 4.65 6.01 -13.68
C ILE A 41 5.00 5.79 -12.20
N ASN A 42 4.12 5.12 -11.44
CA ASN A 42 4.42 4.76 -10.05
C ASN A 42 5.67 3.88 -9.98
N GLY A 43 5.78 2.85 -10.84
CA GLY A 43 6.93 1.95 -10.83
C GLY A 43 8.28 2.63 -11.11
N ILE A 44 8.28 3.70 -11.93
CA ILE A 44 9.48 4.51 -12.21
C ILE A 44 9.77 5.48 -11.06
N GLY A 45 8.74 6.08 -10.50
CA GLY A 45 8.85 7.18 -9.53
C GLY A 45 8.76 6.75 -8.06
N ALA A 46 8.51 5.48 -7.76
CA ALA A 46 8.45 4.99 -6.38
C ALA A 46 9.85 5.01 -5.75
N PRO A 47 10.04 5.70 -4.62
CA PRO A 47 11.35 5.78 -3.97
C PRO A 47 11.74 4.45 -3.30
N ASP A 48 10.76 3.63 -2.97
CA ASP A 48 10.90 2.36 -2.27
C ASP A 48 9.64 1.49 -2.43
N LEU A 49 9.78 0.20 -2.15
CA LEU A 49 8.67 -0.75 -2.06
C LEU A 49 8.45 -1.14 -0.59
N THR A 50 7.30 -0.77 -0.05
CA THR A 50 6.87 -1.29 1.25
C THR A 50 6.37 -2.72 1.09
N VAL A 51 6.92 -3.64 1.87
CA VAL A 51 6.53 -5.05 1.87
C VAL A 51 5.79 -5.38 3.17
N VAL A 52 4.63 -6.03 3.03
CA VAL A 52 3.89 -6.66 4.12
C VAL A 52 3.84 -8.14 3.83
N TYR A 53 4.48 -8.95 4.65
CA TYR A 53 4.51 -10.40 4.51
C TYR A 53 3.87 -11.09 5.70
N VAL A 54 2.96 -12.03 5.44
CA VAL A 54 2.29 -12.85 6.45
C VAL A 54 2.55 -14.31 6.13
N PRO A 55 3.27 -15.05 7.00
CA PRO A 55 3.57 -16.46 6.77
C PRO A 55 2.33 -17.35 6.83
N ALA A 56 2.47 -18.58 6.33
CA ALA A 56 1.38 -19.55 6.27
C ALA A 56 0.77 -19.81 7.65
N GLY A 57 -0.57 -19.79 7.71
CA GLY A 57 -1.35 -20.03 8.91
C GLY A 57 -1.25 -18.95 9.98
N CYS A 58 -0.49 -17.89 9.76
CA CYS A 58 -0.34 -16.80 10.71
C CYS A 58 -1.54 -15.86 10.69
N LYS A 59 -1.99 -15.46 11.86
CA LYS A 59 -3.10 -14.52 12.05
C LYS A 59 -2.59 -13.24 12.71
N VAL A 60 -2.72 -12.12 12.00
CA VAL A 60 -2.41 -10.79 12.52
C VAL A 60 -3.71 -10.19 13.07
N GLU A 61 -3.83 -10.15 14.39
CA GLU A 61 -5.08 -9.75 15.07
C GLU A 61 -5.39 -8.26 14.86
N ASN A 62 -4.37 -7.41 15.05
CA ASN A 62 -4.51 -5.97 14.87
C ASN A 62 -4.17 -5.58 13.43
N PRO A 63 -4.98 -4.72 12.79
CA PRO A 63 -4.68 -4.28 11.44
C PRO A 63 -3.37 -3.48 11.38
N VAL A 64 -2.62 -3.67 10.30
CA VAL A 64 -1.47 -2.82 9.97
C VAL A 64 -1.99 -1.52 9.38
N CYS A 65 -1.58 -0.38 9.95
CA CYS A 65 -1.94 0.94 9.46
C CYS A 65 -0.77 1.55 8.67
N LEU A 66 -0.99 1.75 7.37
CA LEU A 66 -0.07 2.42 6.46
C LEU A 66 -0.57 3.86 6.27
N ARG A 67 0.14 4.81 6.85
CA ARG A 67 -0.24 6.22 6.82
C ARG A 67 0.69 7.02 5.92
N TYR A 68 0.10 7.71 4.95
CA TYR A 68 0.78 8.57 4.00
C TYR A 68 0.38 10.02 4.26
N ILE A 69 1.36 10.86 4.55
CA ILE A 69 1.15 12.27 4.84
C ILE A 69 1.77 13.09 3.71
N SER A 70 0.93 13.78 2.95
CA SER A 70 1.38 14.70 1.92
C SER A 70 1.80 16.01 2.56
N VAL A 71 3.04 16.42 2.29
CA VAL A 71 3.61 17.68 2.77
C VAL A 71 3.63 18.73 1.66
N GLU A 72 3.63 19.99 2.05
CA GLU A 72 3.75 21.12 1.13
C GLU A 72 5.09 21.10 0.39
N GLY A 73 5.08 21.60 -0.86
CA GLY A 73 6.31 21.97 -1.54
C GLY A 73 7.06 23.08 -0.76
N ARG A 74 8.37 23.14 -0.91
CA ARG A 74 9.24 23.99 -0.07
C ARG A 74 9.10 25.48 -0.31
N ASP A 75 8.51 25.92 -1.42
CA ASP A 75 8.47 27.36 -1.78
C ASP A 75 7.04 27.79 -2.10
N GLU A 76 6.52 28.78 -1.34
CA GLU A 76 5.35 29.54 -1.70
C GLU A 76 5.67 30.30 -3.01
N GLY A 77 5.08 29.88 -4.11
CA GLY A 77 5.27 30.49 -5.43
C GLY A 77 6.06 29.66 -6.44
N SER A 78 6.55 28.47 -6.07
CA SER A 78 7.09 27.54 -7.06
C SER A 78 5.96 26.97 -7.91
N ASN A 79 6.20 26.86 -9.22
CA ASN A 79 5.29 26.17 -10.14
C ASN A 79 5.46 24.62 -10.07
N GLU A 80 6.21 24.12 -9.08
CA GLU A 80 6.44 22.70 -8.90
C GLU A 80 5.24 22.04 -8.21
N LEU A 81 4.79 20.94 -8.79
CA LEU A 81 3.76 20.10 -8.20
C LEU A 81 4.44 18.95 -7.42
N PRO A 82 4.36 18.92 -6.09
CA PRO A 82 4.86 17.80 -5.32
C PRO A 82 4.18 16.49 -5.76
N VAL A 83 4.99 15.46 -6.02
CA VAL A 83 4.50 14.14 -6.45
C VAL A 83 4.94 13.08 -5.45
N SER A 84 4.02 12.20 -5.08
CA SER A 84 4.25 11.07 -4.18
C SER A 84 3.79 9.77 -4.87
N ASN A 85 4.68 8.78 -4.94
CA ASN A 85 4.43 7.48 -5.56
C ASN A 85 4.60 6.33 -4.54
N PRO A 86 3.75 6.23 -3.50
CA PRO A 86 3.84 5.09 -2.60
C PRO A 86 3.50 3.79 -3.33
N ARG A 87 4.31 2.76 -3.07
CA ARG A 87 4.10 1.42 -3.60
C ARG A 87 4.17 0.39 -2.49
N VAL A 88 3.16 -0.47 -2.43
CA VAL A 88 3.04 -1.50 -1.40
C VAL A 88 2.78 -2.85 -2.04
N LEU A 89 3.50 -3.85 -1.56
CA LEU A 89 3.27 -5.24 -1.88
C LEU A 89 2.86 -6.00 -0.61
N VAL A 90 1.72 -6.63 -0.65
CA VAL A 90 1.20 -7.48 0.42
C VAL A 90 1.23 -8.92 -0.03
N LEU A 91 1.98 -9.76 0.68
CA LEU A 91 2.06 -11.20 0.45
C LEU A 91 1.49 -11.93 1.65
N VAL A 92 0.35 -12.59 1.46
CA VAL A 92 -0.28 -13.43 2.48
C VAL A 92 -0.21 -14.87 2.03
N GLU A 93 0.55 -15.67 2.75
CA GLU A 93 0.72 -17.08 2.44
C GLU A 93 -0.52 -17.90 2.82
N ARG A 94 -0.52 -19.18 2.46
CA ARG A 94 -1.64 -20.09 2.67
C ARG A 94 -2.22 -20.01 4.08
N GLY A 95 -3.52 -19.74 4.20
CA GLY A 95 -4.23 -19.64 5.49
C GLY A 95 -3.82 -18.46 6.37
N GLY A 96 -3.00 -17.55 5.85
CA GLY A 96 -2.65 -16.32 6.55
C GLY A 96 -3.83 -15.35 6.64
N GLU A 97 -3.90 -14.53 7.70
CA GLU A 97 -4.96 -13.54 7.89
C GLU A 97 -4.37 -12.19 8.32
N ILE A 98 -4.81 -11.09 7.67
CA ILE A 98 -4.40 -9.73 8.03
C ILE A 98 -5.49 -8.70 7.72
N GLY A 99 -5.53 -7.64 8.53
CA GLY A 99 -6.20 -6.39 8.21
C GLY A 99 -5.19 -5.32 7.80
N ILE A 100 -5.50 -4.53 6.78
CA ILE A 100 -4.69 -3.40 6.32
C ILE A 100 -5.57 -2.17 6.26
N ILE A 101 -5.08 -1.08 6.83
CA ILE A 101 -5.69 0.24 6.74
C ILE A 101 -4.69 1.14 6.02
N GLU A 102 -5.05 1.61 4.83
CA GLU A 102 -4.32 2.70 4.17
C GLU A 102 -5.01 4.02 4.47
N GLU A 103 -4.28 4.97 5.03
CA GLU A 103 -4.77 6.30 5.33
C GLU A 103 -3.93 7.35 4.62
N PHE A 104 -4.57 8.09 3.73
CA PHE A 104 -3.96 9.19 2.99
C PHE A 104 -4.43 10.51 3.57
N LEU A 105 -3.49 11.26 4.11
CA LEU A 105 -3.73 12.55 4.76
C LEU A 105 -3.11 13.68 3.96
N GLY A 106 -3.85 14.74 3.74
CA GLY A 106 -3.33 16.03 3.31
C GLY A 106 -3.15 16.94 4.53
N LYS A 107 -2.14 17.81 4.49
CA LYS A 107 -2.06 18.93 5.42
C LYS A 107 -3.06 20.02 4.98
N ASP A 108 -3.53 20.81 5.91
CA ASP A 108 -4.65 21.73 5.78
C ASP A 108 -4.86 22.42 4.42
N GLY A 109 -5.98 22.17 3.87
CA GLY A 109 -6.94 22.96 3.08
C GLY A 109 -6.57 23.31 1.64
N GLN A 110 -5.41 23.80 1.29
CA GLN A 110 -5.18 24.39 -0.05
C GLN A 110 -4.00 23.83 -0.85
N ASN A 111 -3.31 22.85 -0.34
CA ASN A 111 -2.09 22.37 -0.96
C ASN A 111 -2.36 21.60 -2.24
N ARG A 112 -1.61 21.95 -3.29
CA ARG A 112 -1.57 21.21 -4.55
C ARG A 112 -0.50 20.14 -4.43
N TYR A 113 -0.88 18.88 -4.69
CA TYR A 113 0.04 17.78 -4.83
C TYR A 113 -0.62 16.66 -5.65
N TRP A 114 0.20 15.76 -6.12
CA TRP A 114 -0.26 14.55 -6.79
C TRP A 114 0.22 13.32 -6.03
N ALA A 115 -0.71 12.50 -5.58
CA ALA A 115 -0.44 11.18 -5.02
C ALA A 115 -0.87 10.10 -6.02
N ASN A 116 0.09 9.28 -6.45
CA ASN A 116 -0.14 8.16 -7.34
C ASN A 116 0.30 6.88 -6.63
N SER A 117 -0.64 6.18 -6.00
CA SER A 117 -0.35 5.05 -5.13
C SER A 117 -0.73 3.71 -5.75
N VAL A 118 0.12 2.71 -5.55
CA VAL A 118 -0.10 1.33 -5.99
C VAL A 118 -0.08 0.38 -4.80
N LEU A 119 -1.09 -0.46 -4.72
CA LEU A 119 -1.18 -1.59 -3.79
C LEU A 119 -1.33 -2.88 -4.59
N GLU A 120 -0.37 -3.77 -4.43
CA GLU A 120 -0.42 -5.12 -5.01
C GLU A 120 -0.59 -6.13 -3.88
N VAL A 121 -1.56 -7.02 -4.01
CA VAL A 121 -1.87 -8.00 -2.99
C VAL A 121 -1.90 -9.39 -3.59
N MET A 122 -1.12 -10.29 -3.00
CA MET A 122 -1.19 -11.72 -3.31
C MET A 122 -1.70 -12.47 -2.10
N VAL A 123 -2.76 -13.25 -2.30
CA VAL A 123 -3.39 -14.02 -1.23
C VAL A 123 -3.34 -15.51 -1.58
N GLY A 124 -2.63 -16.26 -0.78
CA GLY A 124 -2.52 -17.71 -0.89
C GLY A 124 -3.83 -18.43 -0.54
N GLU A 125 -3.88 -19.72 -0.86
CA GLU A 125 -5.05 -20.58 -0.63
C GLU A 125 -5.55 -20.48 0.82
N GLY A 126 -6.86 -20.24 1.02
CA GLY A 126 -7.49 -20.09 2.33
C GLY A 126 -7.07 -18.83 3.11
N GLY A 127 -6.25 -17.98 2.51
CA GLY A 127 -5.86 -16.70 3.11
C GLY A 127 -7.01 -15.71 3.19
N LYS A 128 -6.88 -14.73 4.10
CA LYS A 128 -7.88 -13.67 4.28
C LYS A 128 -7.22 -12.32 4.42
N VAL A 129 -7.65 -11.36 3.63
CA VAL A 129 -7.23 -9.97 3.73
C VAL A 129 -8.45 -9.07 3.86
N ARG A 130 -8.42 -8.18 4.86
CA ARG A 130 -9.36 -7.08 5.00
C ARG A 130 -8.63 -5.79 4.71
N HIS A 131 -9.10 -5.03 3.75
CA HIS A 131 -8.49 -3.77 3.34
C HIS A 131 -9.47 -2.62 3.53
N SER A 132 -9.03 -1.62 4.27
CA SER A 132 -9.74 -0.35 4.45
C SER A 132 -8.91 0.77 3.85
N TYR A 133 -9.55 1.61 3.05
CA TYR A 133 -8.94 2.75 2.40
C TYR A 133 -9.61 4.03 2.89
N ILE A 134 -8.81 4.94 3.46
CA ILE A 134 -9.29 6.20 4.04
C ILE A 134 -8.56 7.34 3.34
N GLN A 135 -9.31 8.25 2.74
CA GLN A 135 -8.79 9.41 2.06
C GLN A 135 -9.28 10.69 2.75
N ARG A 136 -8.33 11.47 3.27
CA ARG A 136 -8.56 12.79 3.88
C ARG A 136 -7.55 13.77 3.29
N GLN A 137 -7.82 14.20 2.09
CA GLN A 137 -6.87 14.99 1.29
C GLN A 137 -7.46 16.35 0.95
N SER A 138 -6.55 17.28 0.55
CA SER A 138 -6.93 18.59 0.03
C SER A 138 -7.82 18.46 -1.21
N LEU A 139 -8.79 19.37 -1.36
CA LEU A 139 -9.61 19.47 -2.58
C LEU A 139 -8.80 19.85 -3.82
N ASN A 140 -7.62 20.45 -3.63
CA ASN A 140 -6.72 20.85 -4.70
C ASN A 140 -5.69 19.76 -5.05
N ALA A 141 -5.76 18.60 -4.41
CA ALA A 141 -4.88 17.47 -4.69
C ALA A 141 -5.46 16.52 -5.74
N ALA A 142 -4.60 15.99 -6.59
CA ALA A 142 -4.94 14.85 -7.44
C ALA A 142 -4.51 13.56 -6.74
N HIS A 143 -5.40 12.57 -6.69
CA HIS A 143 -5.09 11.26 -6.12
C HIS A 143 -5.50 10.16 -7.09
N ILE A 144 -4.54 9.30 -7.41
CA ILE A 144 -4.73 8.12 -8.23
C ILE A 144 -4.38 6.91 -7.37
N LYS A 145 -5.29 5.95 -7.29
CA LYS A 145 -5.10 4.70 -6.57
C LYS A 145 -5.28 3.53 -7.50
N TRP A 146 -4.24 2.72 -7.61
CA TRP A 146 -4.29 1.42 -8.26
C TRP A 146 -4.26 0.32 -7.20
N THR A 147 -5.17 -0.64 -7.30
CA THR A 147 -5.16 -1.82 -6.43
C THR A 147 -5.30 -3.07 -7.28
N SER A 148 -4.31 -3.95 -7.21
CA SER A 148 -4.32 -5.25 -7.86
C SER A 148 -4.37 -6.35 -6.83
N VAL A 149 -5.23 -7.35 -7.04
CA VAL A 149 -5.36 -8.49 -6.13
C VAL A 149 -5.25 -9.78 -6.91
N THR A 150 -4.23 -10.56 -6.60
CA THR A 150 -4.03 -11.90 -7.13
C THR A 150 -4.42 -12.93 -6.08
N GLN A 151 -5.37 -13.79 -6.41
CA GLN A 151 -5.90 -14.81 -5.50
C GLN A 151 -5.60 -16.20 -6.02
N VAL A 152 -5.11 -17.06 -5.16
CA VAL A 152 -4.97 -18.48 -5.44
C VAL A 152 -6.17 -19.19 -4.83
N SER A 153 -7.11 -19.68 -5.62
CA SER A 153 -8.39 -20.34 -5.29
C SER A 153 -8.89 -20.28 -3.83
N SER A 154 -10.22 -20.21 -3.62
CA SER A 154 -10.86 -20.24 -2.27
C SER A 154 -10.34 -19.19 -1.28
N VAL A 155 -10.27 -17.96 -1.70
CA VAL A 155 -9.78 -16.81 -0.90
C VAL A 155 -10.95 -15.91 -0.47
N CYS A 156 -10.87 -15.33 0.71
CA CYS A 156 -11.78 -14.28 1.17
C CYS A 156 -11.09 -12.91 1.09
N TRP A 157 -11.56 -12.07 0.19
CA TRP A 157 -11.19 -10.67 0.09
C TRP A 157 -12.36 -9.78 0.53
N LEU A 158 -12.09 -8.86 1.45
CA LEU A 158 -13.08 -7.88 1.89
C LEU A 158 -12.48 -6.48 1.78
N PHE A 159 -13.09 -5.63 1.00
CA PHE A 159 -12.65 -4.27 0.74
C PHE A 159 -13.64 -3.25 1.32
N PHE A 160 -13.13 -2.28 2.07
CA PHE A 160 -13.90 -1.13 2.55
C PHE A 160 -13.27 0.16 2.05
N PHE A 161 -14.06 0.98 1.41
CA PHE A 161 -13.66 2.30 0.93
C PHE A 161 -14.34 3.39 1.77
N SER A 162 -13.57 4.34 2.28
CA SER A 162 -14.08 5.55 2.91
C SER A 162 -13.34 6.76 2.36
N CYS A 163 -14.07 7.68 1.76
CA CYS A 163 -13.55 8.96 1.28
C CYS A 163 -14.18 10.08 2.09
N SER A 164 -13.37 10.89 2.75
CA SER A 164 -13.82 12.09 3.46
C SER A 164 -13.11 13.30 2.88
N PHE A 165 -13.87 14.24 2.33
CA PHE A 165 -13.35 15.55 1.96
C PHE A 165 -13.53 16.49 3.15
N LEU A 166 -12.45 17.12 3.59
CA LEU A 166 -12.53 18.17 4.59
C LEU A 166 -13.07 19.43 3.90
N ASN A 167 -14.36 19.71 4.12
CA ASN A 167 -14.92 21.03 3.82
C ASN A 167 -14.67 21.92 5.03
N TYR A 168 -13.84 22.92 4.88
CA TYR A 168 -13.75 24.08 5.77
C TYR A 168 -14.33 25.30 5.10
#